data_44a741751c781b9a0e7b566235bf2f39
#
_entry.id   44a741751c781b9a0e7b566235bf2f39
#
_cell.length_a   1.000
_cell.length_b   1.000
_cell.length_c   1.000
_cell.angle_alpha   90.00
_cell.angle_beta   90.00
_cell.angle_gamma   90.00
#
_symmetry.space_group_name_H-M   'P 1'
#
loop_
_entity.id
_entity.type
_entity.pdbx_description
1 polymer ?
#
loop_
_entity_poly.entity_id
_entity_poly.type
_entity_poly.pdbx_seq_one_letter_code
_entity_poly.pdbx_strand_id
1 'polypeptide(L)'
;MSTVNVGQFNLLRVDRKVDFGFYMDDGEEGILLPKRFVPSGLQIGDTISVFIYHDSDNRLVATTQEPFAVVGEIAALKVVDVTKQGVFMDWGLMKDLFVPVSQQLSSMRLGGKYLVKLYIDKQTGRVAATEKIDNQLSNDNLTVKEGEKVSVQVYRESDLGYVVIVNQVHQGLVYKNEVFTHLHIGQFIQEAFVKKIREGNKLDIGIGKQGVEKLDDDNSTIVRLLKSHGNFLPYHDKSNPDEIYAFFGMSKKAFKMNVGILYKSKRITIEAEGIRLLPEVEVAPDASVVDEIAE
;
A
#
# COMPACT_ATOMS: atom_id res chain seq x y z
N MET A 1 -22.88 28.57 1.28
CA MET A 1 -22.62 27.14 0.93
C MET A 1 -21.50 26.70 1.83
N SER A 2 -21.74 25.69 2.66
CA SER A 2 -20.72 25.11 3.52
C SER A 2 -19.50 24.75 2.69
N THR A 3 -18.32 25.19 3.11
CA THR A 3 -17.04 24.95 2.40
C THR A 3 -16.42 23.60 2.79
N VAL A 4 -17.11 22.79 3.59
CA VAL A 4 -16.58 21.53 4.10
C VAL A 4 -16.77 20.36 3.14
N ASN A 5 -15.75 19.53 3.05
CA ASN A 5 -15.75 18.30 2.26
C ASN A 5 -16.22 17.12 3.12
N VAL A 6 -17.46 16.66 2.91
CA VAL A 6 -18.02 15.49 3.60
C VAL A 6 -17.25 14.23 3.20
N GLY A 7 -16.93 13.37 4.16
CA GLY A 7 -16.16 12.16 3.94
C GLY A 7 -14.66 12.40 3.75
N GLN A 8 -14.17 13.57 4.14
CA GLN A 8 -12.78 13.98 4.07
C GLN A 8 -12.34 14.67 5.37
N PHE A 9 -11.02 14.78 5.57
CA PHE A 9 -10.46 15.63 6.60
C PHE A 9 -10.54 17.09 6.19
N ASN A 10 -10.99 17.93 7.13
CA ASN A 10 -11.11 19.37 6.97
C ASN A 10 -10.34 20.06 8.09
N LEU A 11 -9.63 21.12 7.77
CA LEU A 11 -8.95 21.95 8.76
C LEU A 11 -9.92 23.05 9.18
N LEU A 12 -10.51 22.93 10.37
CA LEU A 12 -11.55 23.82 10.86
C LEU A 12 -11.12 24.49 12.17
N ARG A 13 -11.60 25.74 12.34
CA ARG A 13 -11.39 26.51 13.56
C ARG A 13 -12.46 26.19 14.59
N VAL A 14 -12.08 26.13 15.86
CA VAL A 14 -13.02 26.02 16.99
C VAL A 14 -13.72 27.34 17.19
N ASP A 15 -15.03 27.36 16.99
CA ASP A 15 -15.88 28.57 17.13
C ASP A 15 -16.34 28.75 18.57
N ARG A 16 -17.03 27.77 19.15
CA ARG A 16 -17.63 27.87 20.47
C ARG A 16 -17.64 26.54 21.23
N LYS A 17 -17.65 26.62 22.55
CA LYS A 17 -17.75 25.47 23.45
C LYS A 17 -19.19 25.31 23.97
N VAL A 18 -19.65 24.06 24.05
CA VAL A 18 -20.94 23.68 24.63
C VAL A 18 -20.76 22.49 25.60
N ASP A 19 -21.76 22.14 26.38
CA ASP A 19 -21.65 21.07 27.39
C ASP A 19 -21.33 19.69 26.79
N PHE A 20 -21.76 19.45 25.56
CA PHE A 20 -21.61 18.18 24.84
C PHE A 20 -20.49 18.18 23.78
N GLY A 21 -19.70 19.27 23.67
CA GLY A 21 -18.56 19.33 22.73
C GLY A 21 -18.14 20.73 22.34
N PHE A 22 -17.63 20.85 21.12
CA PHE A 22 -17.27 22.11 20.49
C PHE A 22 -17.96 22.21 19.12
N TYR A 23 -18.28 23.41 18.71
CA TYR A 23 -18.66 23.70 17.33
C TYR A 23 -17.46 24.17 16.53
N MET A 24 -17.29 23.56 15.37
CA MET A 24 -16.26 23.89 14.38
C MET A 24 -16.87 24.84 13.36
N ASP A 25 -16.16 25.91 13.02
CA ASP A 25 -16.58 26.92 12.08
C ASP A 25 -16.60 26.35 10.65
N ASP A 26 -17.78 26.26 10.05
CA ASP A 26 -18.01 25.84 8.65
C ASP A 26 -18.48 26.99 7.76
N GLY A 27 -18.51 28.21 8.30
CA GLY A 27 -19.03 29.40 7.67
C GLY A 27 -20.56 29.53 7.73
N GLU A 28 -21.25 28.65 8.45
CA GLU A 28 -22.72 28.66 8.64
C GLU A 28 -23.04 28.47 10.14
N GLU A 29 -23.85 27.47 10.50
CA GLU A 29 -24.27 27.23 11.90
C GLU A 29 -23.20 26.55 12.77
N GLY A 30 -22.16 26.00 12.14
CA GLY A 30 -21.09 25.25 12.76
C GLY A 30 -21.38 23.76 12.88
N ILE A 31 -20.31 22.95 12.80
CA ILE A 31 -20.37 21.48 12.87
C ILE A 31 -19.94 21.01 14.25
N LEU A 32 -20.77 20.18 14.89
CA LEU A 32 -20.48 19.66 16.22
C LEU A 32 -19.32 18.65 16.20
N LEU A 33 -18.29 18.91 17.02
CA LEU A 33 -17.30 17.95 17.48
C LEU A 33 -17.72 17.43 18.86
N PRO A 34 -18.26 16.21 18.97
CA PRO A 34 -18.73 15.66 20.26
C PRO A 34 -17.61 15.56 21.29
N LYS A 35 -17.93 15.78 22.58
CA LYS A 35 -16.97 15.84 23.69
C LYS A 35 -16.00 14.65 23.74
N ARG A 36 -16.47 13.46 23.38
CA ARG A 36 -15.67 12.22 23.37
C ARG A 36 -14.54 12.22 22.33
N PHE A 37 -14.62 13.09 21.32
CA PHE A 37 -13.61 13.23 20.25
C PHE A 37 -12.78 14.51 20.38
N VAL A 38 -12.97 15.25 21.46
CA VAL A 38 -12.24 16.49 21.71
C VAL A 38 -10.85 16.18 22.25
N PRO A 39 -9.77 16.61 21.54
CA PRO A 39 -8.40 16.48 22.04
C PRO A 39 -8.20 17.23 23.36
N SER A 40 -7.29 16.69 24.21
CA SER A 40 -6.92 17.38 25.45
C SER A 40 -6.31 18.74 25.18
N GLY A 41 -6.77 19.76 25.90
CA GLY A 41 -6.24 21.12 25.81
C GLY A 41 -6.82 21.97 24.67
N LEU A 42 -7.79 21.46 23.88
CA LEU A 42 -8.42 22.23 22.81
C LEU A 42 -9.14 23.48 23.35
N GLN A 43 -8.90 24.63 22.71
CA GLN A 43 -9.45 25.91 23.08
C GLN A 43 -10.22 26.56 21.92
N ILE A 44 -11.10 27.50 22.25
CA ILE A 44 -11.78 28.33 21.25
C ILE A 44 -10.72 29.13 20.46
N GLY A 45 -10.83 29.12 19.15
CA GLY A 45 -9.89 29.79 18.24
C GLY A 45 -8.81 28.87 17.68
N ASP A 46 -8.57 27.70 18.28
CA ASP A 46 -7.64 26.71 17.73
C ASP A 46 -8.14 26.17 16.38
N THR A 47 -7.21 25.73 15.55
CA THR A 47 -7.53 25.11 14.26
C THR A 47 -7.03 23.68 14.29
N ILE A 48 -7.92 22.72 14.05
CA ILE A 48 -7.61 21.28 14.07
C ILE A 48 -8.13 20.58 12.80
N SER A 49 -7.49 19.47 12.45
CA SER A 49 -7.97 18.58 11.41
C SER A 49 -9.03 17.66 11.98
N VAL A 50 -10.21 17.66 11.35
CA VAL A 50 -11.35 16.81 11.74
C VAL A 50 -11.95 16.16 10.50
N PHE A 51 -12.39 14.91 10.66
CA PHE A 51 -13.14 14.19 9.65
C PHE A 51 -14.63 14.54 9.75
N ILE A 52 -15.27 14.85 8.61
CA ILE A 52 -16.68 15.26 8.56
C ILE A 52 -17.54 14.19 7.93
N TYR A 53 -18.59 13.77 8.63
CA TYR A 53 -19.54 12.77 8.13
C TYR A 53 -20.95 13.02 8.72
N HIS A 54 -21.95 12.25 8.25
CA HIS A 54 -23.32 12.35 8.80
C HIS A 54 -23.53 11.33 9.92
N ASP A 55 -24.07 11.77 11.05
CA ASP A 55 -24.54 10.90 12.14
C ASP A 55 -25.83 10.14 11.78
N SER A 56 -26.36 9.36 12.72
CA SER A 56 -27.59 8.59 12.51
C SER A 56 -28.83 9.45 12.27
N ASP A 57 -28.82 10.68 12.78
CA ASP A 57 -29.92 11.65 12.63
C ASP A 57 -29.76 12.52 11.38
N ASN A 58 -28.81 12.19 10.50
CA ASN A 58 -28.50 12.93 9.28
C ASN A 58 -27.92 14.35 9.50
N ARG A 59 -27.30 14.61 10.64
CA ARG A 59 -26.61 15.87 10.92
C ARG A 59 -25.14 15.72 10.60
N LEU A 60 -24.51 16.78 10.08
CA LEU A 60 -23.06 16.82 9.95
C LEU A 60 -22.40 16.82 11.32
N VAL A 61 -21.43 15.95 11.50
CA VAL A 61 -20.63 15.85 12.71
C VAL A 61 -19.14 15.75 12.38
N ALA A 62 -18.34 16.34 13.25
CA ALA A 62 -16.89 16.27 13.20
C ALA A 62 -16.37 15.17 14.15
N THR A 63 -15.28 14.54 13.77
CA THR A 63 -14.56 13.59 14.64
C THR A 63 -13.05 13.71 14.43
N THR A 64 -12.28 13.42 15.47
CA THR A 64 -10.83 13.24 15.40
C THR A 64 -10.44 11.77 15.21
N GLN A 65 -11.41 10.87 15.09
CA GLN A 65 -11.15 9.49 14.70
C GLN A 65 -10.66 9.42 13.26
N GLU A 66 -9.77 8.48 13.00
CA GLU A 66 -9.25 8.21 11.66
C GLU A 66 -10.03 7.04 11.04
N PRO A 67 -10.82 7.27 9.97
CA PRO A 67 -11.44 6.19 9.24
C PRO A 67 -10.37 5.37 8.49
N PHE A 68 -10.67 4.10 8.18
CA PHE A 68 -9.78 3.25 7.39
C PHE A 68 -9.65 3.69 5.92
N ALA A 69 -10.57 4.53 5.45
CA ALA A 69 -10.51 5.15 4.13
C ALA A 69 -11.43 6.40 4.08
N VAL A 70 -11.11 7.32 3.18
CA VAL A 70 -11.89 8.53 2.92
C VAL A 70 -12.65 8.42 1.58
N VAL A 71 -13.56 9.34 1.30
CA VAL A 71 -14.31 9.38 0.03
C VAL A 71 -13.34 9.49 -1.14
N GLY A 72 -13.55 8.63 -2.16
CA GLY A 72 -12.68 8.50 -3.33
C GLY A 72 -11.72 7.32 -3.23
N GLU A 73 -11.41 6.84 -2.03
CA GLU A 73 -10.49 5.72 -1.81
C GLU A 73 -11.18 4.36 -1.85
N ILE A 74 -10.36 3.33 -2.07
CA ILE A 74 -10.74 1.93 -2.09
C ILE A 74 -10.10 1.25 -0.88
N ALA A 75 -10.92 0.54 -0.09
CA ALA A 75 -10.45 -0.19 1.08
C ALA A 75 -11.12 -1.56 1.21
N ALA A 76 -10.42 -2.49 1.87
CA ALA A 76 -10.97 -3.79 2.25
C ALA A 76 -11.61 -3.68 3.64
N LEU A 77 -12.94 -3.60 3.71
CA LEU A 77 -13.71 -3.40 4.93
C LEU A 77 -14.47 -4.66 5.32
N LYS A 78 -14.74 -4.80 6.63
CA LYS A 78 -15.46 -5.94 7.21
C LYS A 78 -16.94 -5.61 7.35
N VAL A 79 -17.81 -6.53 6.91
CA VAL A 79 -19.27 -6.44 7.14
C VAL A 79 -19.57 -6.72 8.59
N VAL A 80 -20.27 -5.80 9.24
CA VAL A 80 -20.69 -5.87 10.65
C VAL A 80 -22.19 -6.03 10.84
N ASP A 81 -23.00 -5.70 9.82
CA ASP A 81 -24.43 -5.94 9.82
C ASP A 81 -24.96 -6.16 8.41
N VAL A 82 -26.08 -6.93 8.30
CA VAL A 82 -26.72 -7.28 7.04
C VAL A 82 -28.22 -7.01 7.14
N THR A 83 -28.72 -6.16 6.25
CA THR A 83 -30.15 -5.79 6.17
C THR A 83 -30.74 -6.08 4.79
N LYS A 84 -32.05 -5.92 4.64
CA LYS A 84 -32.72 -6.06 3.32
C LYS A 84 -32.31 -4.95 2.33
N GLN A 85 -31.88 -3.78 2.82
CA GLN A 85 -31.51 -2.63 2.01
C GLN A 85 -30.05 -2.64 1.60
N GLY A 86 -29.21 -3.36 2.32
CA GLY A 86 -27.77 -3.42 2.11
C GLY A 86 -27.02 -3.92 3.32
N VAL A 87 -25.72 -3.74 3.32
CA VAL A 87 -24.86 -4.13 4.45
C VAL A 87 -24.23 -2.90 5.06
N PHE A 88 -23.83 -3.03 6.32
CA PHE A 88 -23.04 -2.06 7.05
C PHE A 88 -21.63 -2.62 7.26
N MET A 89 -20.63 -1.77 7.08
CA MET A 89 -19.22 -2.13 7.18
C MET A 89 -18.52 -1.27 8.23
N ASP A 90 -17.63 -1.90 9.00
CA ASP A 90 -16.71 -1.19 9.87
C ASP A 90 -15.66 -0.44 9.04
N TRP A 91 -15.63 0.87 9.18
CA TRP A 91 -14.67 1.77 8.53
C TRP A 91 -13.87 2.61 9.52
N GLY A 92 -13.85 2.20 10.80
CA GLY A 92 -13.08 2.84 11.86
C GLY A 92 -13.80 3.96 12.60
N LEU A 93 -15.05 4.29 12.23
CA LEU A 93 -15.86 5.31 12.91
C LEU A 93 -17.01 4.66 13.69
N MET A 94 -17.62 5.45 14.59
CA MET A 94 -18.74 4.96 15.41
C MET A 94 -19.99 4.60 14.62
N LYS A 95 -20.20 5.25 13.47
CA LYS A 95 -21.30 4.92 12.55
C LYS A 95 -20.75 4.09 11.41
N ASP A 96 -21.33 2.91 11.22
CA ASP A 96 -20.93 2.01 10.15
C ASP A 96 -21.22 2.60 8.76
N LEU A 97 -20.39 2.21 7.79
CA LEU A 97 -20.48 2.61 6.40
C LEU A 97 -21.50 1.74 5.66
N PHE A 98 -22.47 2.36 4.98
CA PHE A 98 -23.51 1.64 4.27
C PHE A 98 -23.12 1.29 2.83
N VAL A 99 -23.42 0.04 2.43
CA VAL A 99 -23.30 -0.45 1.04
C VAL A 99 -24.69 -0.89 0.58
N PRO A 100 -25.39 -0.10 -0.25
CA PRO A 100 -26.70 -0.48 -0.78
C PRO A 100 -26.66 -1.79 -1.57
N VAL A 101 -27.72 -2.59 -1.57
CA VAL A 101 -27.81 -3.83 -2.38
C VAL A 101 -27.50 -3.55 -3.85
N SER A 102 -27.98 -2.42 -4.39
CA SER A 102 -27.72 -2.01 -5.77
C SER A 102 -26.23 -1.73 -6.09
N GLN A 103 -25.39 -1.54 -5.05
CA GLN A 103 -23.95 -1.28 -5.17
C GLN A 103 -23.08 -2.50 -4.88
N GLN A 104 -23.69 -3.65 -4.61
CA GLN A 104 -23.00 -4.93 -4.41
C GLN A 104 -22.91 -5.71 -5.75
N LEU A 105 -21.81 -6.42 -5.95
CA LEU A 105 -21.61 -7.39 -7.02
C LEU A 105 -21.89 -8.81 -6.55
N SER A 106 -21.69 -9.07 -5.28
CA SER A 106 -21.86 -10.35 -4.62
C SER A 106 -22.79 -10.25 -3.41
N SER A 107 -23.33 -11.38 -2.95
CA SER A 107 -24.03 -11.43 -1.67
C SER A 107 -23.05 -11.30 -0.53
N MET A 108 -22.90 -10.10 0.00
CA MET A 108 -22.02 -9.82 1.13
C MET A 108 -22.54 -10.51 2.40
N ARG A 109 -21.63 -11.14 3.16
CA ARG A 109 -21.96 -11.92 4.37
C ARG A 109 -21.37 -11.27 5.61
N LEU A 110 -22.07 -11.40 6.73
CA LEU A 110 -21.60 -10.95 8.04
C LEU A 110 -20.20 -11.51 8.34
N GLY A 111 -19.31 -10.63 8.79
CA GLY A 111 -17.90 -10.96 9.08
C GLY A 111 -16.99 -11.07 7.85
N GLY A 112 -17.54 -11.10 6.64
CA GLY A 112 -16.75 -11.11 5.40
C GLY A 112 -16.05 -9.77 5.17
N LYS A 113 -14.87 -9.82 4.52
CA LYS A 113 -14.14 -8.62 4.05
C LYS A 113 -14.32 -8.47 2.55
N TYR A 114 -14.68 -7.26 2.13
CA TYR A 114 -14.93 -6.92 0.73
C TYR A 114 -14.21 -5.64 0.37
N LEU A 115 -13.71 -5.58 -0.84
CA LEU A 115 -13.09 -4.38 -1.38
C LEU A 115 -14.19 -3.44 -1.87
N VAL A 116 -14.22 -2.23 -1.34
CA VAL A 116 -15.23 -1.23 -1.67
C VAL A 116 -14.60 0.14 -1.89
N LYS A 117 -15.19 0.94 -2.76
CA LYS A 117 -14.84 2.36 -2.95
C LYS A 117 -15.85 3.23 -2.23
N LEU A 118 -15.36 4.21 -1.48
CA LEU A 118 -16.18 5.18 -0.77
C LEU A 118 -16.59 6.31 -1.73
N TYR A 119 -17.85 6.72 -1.65
CA TYR A 119 -18.38 7.81 -2.46
C TYR A 119 -19.45 8.60 -1.71
N ILE A 120 -19.77 9.81 -2.19
CA ILE A 120 -20.93 10.56 -1.71
C ILE A 120 -22.15 10.14 -2.51
N ASP A 121 -23.15 9.61 -1.83
CA ASP A 121 -24.45 9.31 -2.43
C ASP A 121 -25.15 10.61 -2.82
N LYS A 122 -25.44 10.79 -4.11
CA LYS A 122 -25.99 12.04 -4.66
C LYS A 122 -27.41 12.35 -4.18
N GLN A 123 -28.15 11.35 -3.73
CA GLN A 123 -29.53 11.53 -3.26
C GLN A 123 -29.59 11.95 -1.79
N THR A 124 -28.69 11.42 -0.99
CA THR A 124 -28.71 11.61 0.47
C THR A 124 -27.62 12.56 0.96
N GLY A 125 -26.59 12.83 0.16
CA GLY A 125 -25.39 13.58 0.56
C GLY A 125 -24.47 12.81 1.52
N ARG A 126 -24.81 11.55 1.89
CA ARG A 126 -24.08 10.74 2.85
C ARG A 126 -22.91 10.00 2.21
N VAL A 127 -21.91 9.69 3.03
CA VAL A 127 -20.88 8.72 2.64
C VAL A 127 -21.50 7.33 2.54
N ALA A 128 -21.28 6.67 1.41
CA ALA A 128 -21.67 5.29 1.12
C ALA A 128 -20.53 4.57 0.42
N ALA A 129 -20.65 3.26 0.24
CA ALA A 129 -19.63 2.51 -0.49
C ALA A 129 -20.23 1.63 -1.60
N THR A 130 -19.39 1.27 -2.59
CA THR A 130 -19.73 0.43 -3.72
C THR A 130 -18.68 -0.65 -3.93
N GLU A 131 -19.12 -1.88 -4.23
CA GLU A 131 -18.27 -2.98 -4.71
C GLU A 131 -17.96 -2.87 -6.21
N LYS A 132 -18.70 -2.02 -6.94
CA LYS A 132 -18.58 -1.83 -8.39
C LYS A 132 -17.38 -0.95 -8.76
N ILE A 133 -16.18 -1.41 -8.37
CA ILE A 133 -14.91 -0.67 -8.47
C ILE A 133 -14.46 -0.55 -9.93
N ASP A 134 -14.70 -1.56 -10.77
CA ASP A 134 -14.28 -1.54 -12.18
C ASP A 134 -14.78 -0.29 -12.92
N ASN A 135 -15.97 0.19 -12.60
CA ASN A 135 -16.55 1.40 -13.20
C ASN A 135 -15.87 2.70 -12.73
N GLN A 136 -14.99 2.60 -11.78
CA GLN A 136 -14.28 3.74 -11.15
C GLN A 136 -12.79 3.77 -11.48
N LEU A 137 -12.29 2.72 -12.15
CA LEU A 137 -10.90 2.63 -12.61
C LEU A 137 -10.86 2.95 -14.10
N SER A 138 -9.88 3.71 -14.52
CA SER A 138 -9.65 3.97 -15.94
C SER A 138 -8.18 3.98 -16.27
N ASN A 139 -7.85 3.34 -17.38
CA ASN A 139 -6.52 3.38 -17.99
C ASN A 139 -6.49 4.29 -19.23
N ASP A 140 -7.56 5.03 -19.54
CA ASP A 140 -7.62 5.89 -20.72
C ASP A 140 -6.57 7.00 -20.69
N ASN A 141 -6.37 7.59 -19.51
CA ASN A 141 -5.37 8.61 -19.25
C ASN A 141 -4.43 8.16 -18.13
N LEU A 142 -3.33 7.52 -18.50
CA LEU A 142 -2.37 7.05 -17.52
C LEU A 142 -1.63 8.21 -16.84
N THR A 143 -1.59 8.18 -15.52
CA THR A 143 -0.81 9.10 -14.68
C THR A 143 0.53 8.52 -14.25
N VAL A 144 0.88 7.32 -14.75
CA VAL A 144 2.08 6.57 -14.40
C VAL A 144 2.91 6.25 -15.64
N LYS A 145 4.22 6.01 -15.47
CA LYS A 145 5.17 5.67 -16.53
C LYS A 145 5.87 4.33 -16.26
N GLU A 146 6.43 3.73 -17.30
CA GLU A 146 7.29 2.54 -17.14
C GLU A 146 8.46 2.83 -16.21
N GLY A 147 8.74 1.91 -15.28
CA GLY A 147 9.75 2.05 -14.24
C GLY A 147 9.33 2.87 -13.02
N GLU A 148 8.17 3.49 -13.01
CA GLU A 148 7.69 4.30 -11.89
C GLU A 148 7.28 3.43 -10.69
N LYS A 149 7.69 3.85 -9.48
CA LYS A 149 7.23 3.23 -8.22
C LYS A 149 5.77 3.59 -7.99
N VAL A 150 4.95 2.59 -7.67
CA VAL A 150 3.52 2.73 -7.45
C VAL A 150 3.09 1.92 -6.24
N SER A 151 1.99 2.31 -5.62
CA SER A 151 1.28 1.47 -4.66
C SER A 151 0.21 0.65 -5.37
N VAL A 152 0.02 -0.59 -4.95
CA VAL A 152 -1.03 -1.45 -5.53
C VAL A 152 -1.86 -2.14 -4.46
N GLN A 153 -3.13 -2.38 -4.78
CA GLN A 153 -4.01 -3.19 -3.97
C GLN A 153 -4.55 -4.36 -4.79
N VAL A 154 -4.44 -5.56 -4.25
CA VAL A 154 -4.92 -6.78 -4.93
C VAL A 154 -6.44 -6.74 -5.00
N TYR A 155 -6.98 -6.72 -6.21
CA TYR A 155 -8.42 -6.59 -6.44
C TYR A 155 -9.11 -7.93 -6.66
N ARG A 156 -8.58 -8.74 -7.56
CA ARG A 156 -9.11 -10.09 -7.87
C ARG A 156 -8.05 -11.00 -8.48
N GLU A 157 -8.25 -12.29 -8.37
CA GLU A 157 -7.44 -13.28 -9.06
C GLU A 157 -8.02 -13.57 -10.47
N SER A 158 -7.14 -13.85 -11.42
CA SER A 158 -7.45 -14.27 -12.78
C SER A 158 -6.55 -15.44 -13.20
N ASP A 159 -6.83 -16.03 -14.37
CA ASP A 159 -6.00 -17.14 -14.90
C ASP A 159 -4.54 -16.72 -15.13
N LEU A 160 -4.31 -15.48 -15.55
CA LEU A 160 -2.97 -14.93 -15.83
C LEU A 160 -2.22 -14.47 -14.57
N GLY A 161 -2.94 -14.08 -13.53
CA GLY A 161 -2.34 -13.49 -12.32
C GLY A 161 -3.33 -12.70 -11.48
N TYR A 162 -2.80 -11.75 -10.74
CA TYR A 162 -3.59 -10.89 -9.87
C TYR A 162 -3.87 -9.56 -10.56
N VAL A 163 -5.14 -9.25 -10.72
CA VAL A 163 -5.55 -7.89 -11.12
C VAL A 163 -5.41 -6.99 -9.92
N VAL A 164 -4.72 -5.88 -10.09
CA VAL A 164 -4.42 -4.93 -9.01
C VAL A 164 -4.90 -3.53 -9.37
N ILE A 165 -5.28 -2.79 -8.35
CA ILE A 165 -5.57 -1.35 -8.42
C ILE A 165 -4.27 -0.61 -8.20
N VAL A 166 -3.87 0.24 -9.15
CA VAL A 166 -2.62 1.01 -9.13
C VAL A 166 -2.94 2.44 -8.76
N ASN A 167 -2.32 2.95 -7.69
CA ASN A 167 -2.48 4.32 -7.18
C ASN A 167 -3.95 4.75 -7.03
N GLN A 168 -4.86 3.81 -6.66
CA GLN A 168 -6.30 4.05 -6.48
C GLN A 168 -7.07 4.46 -7.77
N VAL A 169 -6.42 4.50 -8.94
CA VAL A 169 -6.97 5.05 -10.18
C VAL A 169 -6.96 4.03 -11.32
N HIS A 170 -5.85 3.31 -11.51
CA HIS A 170 -5.65 2.47 -12.69
C HIS A 170 -5.77 0.99 -12.35
N GLN A 171 -6.02 0.18 -13.38
CA GLN A 171 -6.00 -1.27 -13.30
C GLN A 171 -4.69 -1.81 -13.89
N GLY A 172 -4.03 -2.73 -13.17
CA GLY A 172 -2.82 -3.41 -13.61
C GLY A 172 -2.91 -4.92 -13.42
N LEU A 173 -1.93 -5.64 -13.94
CA LEU A 173 -1.80 -7.10 -13.82
C LEU A 173 -0.43 -7.45 -13.24
N VAL A 174 -0.42 -8.25 -12.18
CA VAL A 174 0.76 -8.91 -11.64
C VAL A 174 0.69 -10.38 -12.06
N TYR A 175 1.67 -10.86 -12.82
CA TYR A 175 1.65 -12.22 -13.34
C TYR A 175 1.94 -13.27 -12.26
N LYS A 176 1.24 -14.43 -12.29
CA LYS A 176 1.44 -15.54 -11.33
C LYS A 176 2.88 -16.03 -11.28
N ASN A 177 3.56 -16.10 -12.41
CA ASN A 177 4.95 -16.54 -12.51
C ASN A 177 5.99 -15.53 -12.00
N GLU A 178 5.55 -14.35 -11.61
CA GLU A 178 6.41 -13.29 -11.04
C GLU A 178 6.18 -13.11 -9.54
N VAL A 179 5.19 -13.80 -8.99
CA VAL A 179 4.85 -13.77 -7.57
C VAL A 179 5.06 -15.14 -6.97
N PHE A 180 5.90 -15.23 -5.96
CA PHE A 180 6.26 -16.48 -5.31
C PHE A 180 5.50 -16.75 -4.01
N THR A 181 4.72 -15.76 -3.56
CA THR A 181 3.83 -15.87 -2.41
C THR A 181 2.39 -15.66 -2.86
N HIS A 182 1.45 -16.39 -2.26
CA HIS A 182 0.03 -16.14 -2.54
C HIS A 182 -0.37 -14.75 -2.06
N LEU A 183 -0.93 -13.95 -2.98
CA LEU A 183 -1.47 -12.63 -2.64
C LEU A 183 -2.94 -12.76 -2.26
N HIS A 184 -3.37 -12.00 -1.27
CA HIS A 184 -4.75 -12.00 -0.81
C HIS A 184 -5.52 -10.80 -1.37
N ILE A 185 -6.79 -11.00 -1.73
CA ILE A 185 -7.67 -9.92 -2.17
C ILE A 185 -7.75 -8.86 -1.05
N GLY A 186 -7.60 -7.59 -1.43
CA GLY A 186 -7.52 -6.45 -0.51
C GLY A 186 -6.13 -6.19 0.06
N GLN A 187 -5.15 -7.05 -0.20
CA GLN A 187 -3.76 -6.83 0.24
C GLN A 187 -3.20 -5.57 -0.42
N PHE A 188 -2.66 -4.67 0.41
CA PHE A 188 -2.00 -3.45 -0.04
C PHE A 188 -0.48 -3.67 -0.09
N ILE A 189 0.15 -3.25 -1.19
CA ILE A 189 1.58 -3.43 -1.45
C ILE A 189 2.15 -2.07 -1.85
N GLN A 190 3.01 -1.52 -1.01
CA GLN A 190 3.64 -0.22 -1.24
C GLN A 190 4.82 -0.29 -2.22
N GLU A 191 5.55 -1.40 -2.19
CA GLU A 191 6.71 -1.59 -3.06
C GLU A 191 6.31 -2.36 -4.33
N ALA A 192 5.77 -1.62 -5.28
CA ALA A 192 5.49 -2.11 -6.62
C ALA A 192 5.98 -1.07 -7.67
N PHE A 193 6.05 -1.47 -8.93
CA PHE A 193 6.45 -0.59 -10.02
C PHE A 193 5.77 -0.98 -11.33
N VAL A 194 5.59 0.00 -12.21
CA VAL A 194 5.10 -0.24 -13.57
C VAL A 194 6.22 -0.89 -14.39
N LYS A 195 6.07 -2.17 -14.67
CA LYS A 195 7.06 -2.95 -15.42
C LYS A 195 7.02 -2.65 -16.90
N LYS A 196 5.80 -2.56 -17.45
CA LYS A 196 5.54 -2.29 -18.85
C LYS A 196 4.16 -1.71 -19.06
N ILE A 197 4.04 -0.80 -20.02
CA ILE A 197 2.76 -0.32 -20.55
C ILE A 197 2.55 -0.96 -21.91
N ARG A 198 1.50 -1.78 -22.04
CA ARG A 198 1.15 -2.47 -23.30
C ARG A 198 0.16 -1.65 -24.11
N GLU A 199 -0.07 -2.09 -25.35
CA GLU A 199 -1.12 -1.56 -26.21
C GLU A 199 -2.48 -1.56 -25.49
N GLY A 200 -3.22 -0.45 -25.63
CA GLY A 200 -4.47 -0.20 -24.91
C GLY A 200 -4.26 0.16 -23.44
N ASN A 201 -3.11 0.77 -23.11
CA ASN A 201 -2.79 1.26 -21.77
C ASN A 201 -2.85 0.18 -20.67
N LYS A 202 -2.63 -1.08 -21.01
CA LYS A 202 -2.60 -2.19 -20.04
C LYS A 202 -1.28 -2.14 -19.26
N LEU A 203 -1.39 -2.11 -17.93
CA LEU A 203 -0.24 -2.02 -17.04
C LEU A 203 0.20 -3.42 -16.58
N ASP A 204 1.44 -3.81 -16.88
CA ASP A 204 2.11 -4.94 -16.24
C ASP A 204 2.83 -4.40 -15.00
N ILE A 205 2.56 -4.98 -13.85
CA ILE A 205 3.07 -4.52 -12.55
C ILE A 205 4.05 -5.56 -12.00
N GLY A 206 5.21 -5.09 -11.57
CA GLY A 206 6.18 -5.86 -10.78
C GLY A 206 6.05 -5.53 -9.30
N ILE A 207 6.23 -6.55 -8.43
CA ILE A 207 6.25 -6.38 -6.97
C ILE A 207 7.69 -6.41 -6.47
N GLY A 208 7.97 -5.57 -5.47
CA GLY A 208 9.27 -5.46 -4.83
C GLY A 208 10.19 -4.43 -5.47
N LYS A 209 11.46 -4.46 -5.10
CA LYS A 209 12.47 -3.51 -5.59
C LYS A 209 12.85 -3.76 -7.04
N GLN A 210 13.27 -2.71 -7.73
CA GLN A 210 13.63 -2.74 -9.15
C GLN A 210 15.11 -2.39 -9.37
N GLY A 211 15.72 -2.96 -10.42
CA GLY A 211 17.03 -2.54 -10.91
C GLY A 211 18.16 -2.74 -9.91
N VAL A 212 19.01 -1.72 -9.73
CA VAL A 212 20.20 -1.74 -8.88
C VAL A 212 19.83 -1.98 -7.39
N GLU A 213 18.76 -1.37 -6.89
CA GLU A 213 18.30 -1.57 -5.51
C GLU A 213 17.95 -3.04 -5.20
N LYS A 214 17.38 -3.75 -6.19
CA LYS A 214 17.09 -5.18 -6.05
C LYS A 214 18.36 -6.02 -6.05
N LEU A 215 19.31 -5.67 -6.91
CA LEU A 215 20.59 -6.37 -6.99
C LEU A 215 21.40 -6.22 -5.70
N ASP A 216 21.42 -5.02 -5.12
CA ASP A 216 22.13 -4.78 -3.84
C ASP A 216 21.48 -5.52 -2.67
N ASP A 217 20.14 -5.58 -2.62
CA ASP A 217 19.39 -6.35 -1.63
C ASP A 217 19.66 -7.86 -1.75
N ASP A 218 19.56 -8.39 -2.98
CA ASP A 218 19.79 -9.81 -3.27
C ASP A 218 21.24 -10.21 -2.95
N ASN A 219 22.24 -9.38 -3.33
CA ASN A 219 23.64 -9.57 -2.99
C ASN A 219 23.87 -9.54 -1.48
N SER A 220 23.28 -8.57 -0.78
CA SER A 220 23.36 -8.44 0.68
C SER A 220 22.73 -9.65 1.39
N THR A 221 21.63 -10.17 0.85
CA THR A 221 20.97 -11.37 1.35
C THR A 221 21.85 -12.60 1.20
N ILE A 222 22.47 -12.84 0.03
CA ILE A 222 23.38 -13.96 -0.19
C ILE A 222 24.58 -13.88 0.78
N VAL A 223 25.19 -12.71 0.91
CA VAL A 223 26.35 -12.53 1.81
C VAL A 223 25.97 -12.73 3.27
N ARG A 224 24.82 -12.22 3.70
CA ARG A 224 24.31 -12.41 5.06
C ARG A 224 24.07 -13.89 5.37
N LEU A 225 23.46 -14.63 4.45
CA LEU A 225 23.22 -16.07 4.59
C LEU A 225 24.52 -16.85 4.59
N LEU A 226 25.52 -16.50 3.77
CA LEU A 226 26.84 -17.10 3.82
C LEU A 226 27.48 -16.90 5.19
N LYS A 227 27.50 -15.66 5.72
CA LYS A 227 28.05 -15.35 7.05
C LYS A 227 27.37 -16.16 8.16
N SER A 228 26.04 -16.35 8.11
CA SER A 228 25.28 -17.09 9.12
C SER A 228 25.44 -18.62 9.04
N HIS A 229 25.94 -19.15 7.91
CA HIS A 229 26.13 -20.59 7.68
C HIS A 229 27.60 -20.99 7.54
N GLY A 230 28.49 -20.37 8.27
CA GLY A 230 29.91 -20.74 8.28
C GLY A 230 30.65 -20.41 6.97
N ASN A 231 30.22 -19.38 6.27
CA ASN A 231 30.78 -18.87 5.02
C ASN A 231 30.67 -19.83 3.83
N PHE A 232 29.83 -20.87 3.91
CA PHE A 232 29.59 -21.82 2.83
C PHE A 232 28.11 -22.13 2.69
N LEU A 233 27.61 -22.20 1.46
CA LEU A 233 26.25 -22.62 1.14
C LEU A 233 26.28 -23.64 -0.01
N PRO A 234 25.60 -24.81 0.12
CA PRO A 234 25.61 -25.88 -0.88
C PRO A 234 24.63 -25.61 -2.02
N TYR A 235 24.72 -24.42 -2.59
CA TYR A 235 23.89 -23.98 -3.71
C TYR A 235 24.76 -23.51 -4.86
N HIS A 236 24.40 -23.92 -6.07
CA HIS A 236 25.12 -23.58 -7.31
C HIS A 236 24.13 -23.40 -8.47
N ASP A 237 24.62 -23.16 -9.66
CA ASP A 237 23.80 -22.89 -10.84
C ASP A 237 22.90 -24.05 -11.30
N LYS A 238 23.17 -25.29 -10.85
CA LYS A 238 22.38 -26.49 -11.15
C LYS A 238 21.37 -26.85 -10.04
N SER A 239 21.41 -26.17 -8.86
CA SER A 239 20.48 -26.40 -7.75
C SER A 239 19.03 -26.21 -8.18
N ASN A 240 18.11 -26.90 -7.49
CA ASN A 240 16.67 -26.83 -7.80
C ASN A 240 16.12 -25.40 -7.61
N PRO A 241 15.31 -24.87 -8.56
CA PRO A 241 14.72 -23.55 -8.44
C PRO A 241 13.89 -23.35 -7.18
N ASP A 242 13.13 -24.37 -6.76
CA ASP A 242 12.26 -24.29 -5.58
C ASP A 242 13.06 -24.23 -4.28
N GLU A 243 14.19 -24.97 -4.21
CA GLU A 243 15.12 -24.93 -3.08
C GLU A 243 15.82 -23.58 -2.98
N ILE A 244 16.30 -23.03 -4.12
CA ILE A 244 16.89 -21.68 -4.17
C ILE A 244 15.89 -20.66 -3.69
N TYR A 245 14.64 -20.77 -4.15
CA TYR A 245 13.60 -19.84 -3.73
C TYR A 245 13.28 -19.95 -2.24
N ALA A 246 13.08 -21.17 -1.74
CA ALA A 246 12.77 -21.41 -0.33
C ALA A 246 13.87 -20.89 0.61
N PHE A 247 15.14 -20.98 0.20
CA PHE A 247 16.28 -20.59 1.03
C PHE A 247 16.66 -19.09 0.90
N PHE A 248 16.71 -18.57 -0.32
CA PHE A 248 17.17 -17.19 -0.61
C PHE A 248 16.06 -16.18 -0.81
N GLY A 249 14.79 -16.61 -1.01
CA GLY A 249 13.67 -15.74 -1.35
C GLY A 249 13.74 -15.13 -2.75
N MET A 250 14.60 -15.67 -3.65
CA MET A 250 14.80 -15.14 -5.00
C MET A 250 14.71 -16.22 -6.07
N SER A 251 14.40 -15.84 -7.32
CA SER A 251 14.38 -16.79 -8.43
C SER A 251 15.78 -17.32 -8.76
N LYS A 252 15.87 -18.54 -9.32
CA LYS A 252 17.14 -19.10 -9.81
C LYS A 252 17.88 -18.20 -10.78
N LYS A 253 17.16 -17.44 -11.63
CA LYS A 253 17.75 -16.46 -12.54
C LYS A 253 18.40 -15.30 -11.77
N ALA A 254 17.73 -14.77 -10.75
CA ALA A 254 18.27 -13.72 -9.89
C ALA A 254 19.48 -14.24 -9.10
N PHE A 255 19.38 -15.44 -8.50
CA PHE A 255 20.47 -16.08 -7.79
C PHE A 255 21.73 -16.21 -8.68
N LYS A 256 21.60 -16.76 -9.89
CA LYS A 256 22.73 -16.87 -10.83
C LYS A 256 23.38 -15.53 -11.16
N MET A 257 22.56 -14.50 -11.39
CA MET A 257 23.04 -13.17 -11.71
C MET A 257 23.83 -12.56 -10.53
N ASN A 258 23.29 -12.66 -9.32
CA ASN A 258 23.91 -12.12 -8.11
C ASN A 258 25.16 -12.88 -7.70
N VAL A 259 25.17 -14.22 -7.81
CA VAL A 259 26.39 -15.03 -7.63
C VAL A 259 27.47 -14.61 -8.63
N GLY A 260 27.11 -14.36 -9.90
CA GLY A 260 28.04 -13.85 -10.90
C GLY A 260 28.63 -12.47 -10.56
N ILE A 261 27.85 -11.56 -10.00
CA ILE A 261 28.29 -10.24 -9.54
C ILE A 261 29.24 -10.37 -8.35
N LEU A 262 28.85 -11.15 -7.33
CA LEU A 262 29.65 -11.38 -6.13
C LEU A 262 30.98 -12.10 -6.46
N TYR A 263 30.98 -13.02 -7.42
CA TYR A 263 32.20 -13.67 -7.91
C TYR A 263 33.13 -12.70 -8.64
N LYS A 264 32.60 -11.87 -9.56
CA LYS A 264 33.38 -10.84 -10.27
C LYS A 264 33.96 -9.78 -9.32
N SER A 265 33.24 -9.42 -8.27
CA SER A 265 33.70 -8.50 -7.22
C SER A 265 34.63 -9.18 -6.19
N LYS A 266 35.04 -10.44 -6.40
CA LYS A 266 35.92 -11.21 -5.52
C LYS A 266 35.43 -11.32 -4.08
N ARG A 267 34.11 -11.29 -3.88
CA ARG A 267 33.49 -11.47 -2.56
C ARG A 267 33.21 -12.93 -2.23
N ILE A 268 33.04 -13.78 -3.24
CA ILE A 268 32.81 -15.21 -3.13
C ILE A 268 33.65 -16.01 -4.10
N THR A 269 33.86 -17.32 -3.81
CA THR A 269 34.30 -18.34 -4.76
C THR A 269 33.14 -19.25 -5.11
N ILE A 270 33.17 -19.82 -6.32
CA ILE A 270 32.23 -20.85 -6.78
C ILE A 270 32.99 -22.17 -6.74
N GLU A 271 32.52 -23.09 -5.92
CA GLU A 271 33.08 -24.44 -5.74
C GLU A 271 32.18 -25.48 -6.45
N ALA A 272 32.64 -26.71 -6.58
CA ALA A 272 31.87 -27.76 -7.24
C ALA A 272 30.53 -28.04 -6.55
N GLU A 273 30.47 -27.87 -5.21
CA GLU A 273 29.30 -28.19 -4.38
C GLU A 273 28.57 -26.99 -3.85
N GLY A 274 29.00 -25.74 -4.18
CA GLY A 274 28.34 -24.56 -3.67
C GLY A 274 29.11 -23.27 -3.86
N ILE A 275 28.77 -22.29 -3.03
CA ILE A 275 29.43 -20.97 -3.00
C ILE A 275 30.04 -20.71 -1.62
N ARG A 276 31.20 -20.06 -1.60
CA ARG A 276 31.94 -19.73 -0.36
C ARG A 276 32.27 -18.25 -0.31
N LEU A 277 32.06 -17.63 0.86
CA LEU A 277 32.43 -16.25 1.12
C LEU A 277 33.96 -16.15 1.29
N LEU A 278 34.56 -15.21 0.60
CA LEU A 278 35.98 -14.86 0.79
C LEU A 278 36.13 -13.92 1.99
N PRO A 279 37.27 -13.98 2.72
CA PRO A 279 37.58 -12.97 3.73
C PRO A 279 37.61 -11.57 3.09
N GLU A 280 37.09 -10.60 3.79
CA GLU A 280 37.21 -9.17 3.37
C GLU A 280 38.69 -8.83 3.36
N VAL A 281 39.26 -8.58 2.18
CA VAL A 281 40.62 -8.01 2.07
C VAL A 281 40.49 -6.56 2.50
N GLU A 282 40.98 -6.21 3.69
CA GLU A 282 41.22 -4.81 4.04
C GLU A 282 42.15 -4.23 2.98
N VAL A 283 41.62 -3.41 2.08
CA VAL A 283 42.45 -2.54 1.24
C VAL A 283 43.05 -1.53 2.19
N ALA A 284 44.31 -1.75 2.55
CA ALA A 284 45.08 -0.73 3.26
C ALA A 284 44.99 0.56 2.43
N PRO A 285 44.74 1.72 3.04
CA PRO A 285 44.77 2.99 2.31
C PRO A 285 46.15 3.14 1.67
N ASP A 286 46.16 3.36 0.36
CA ASP A 286 47.37 3.64 -0.44
C ASP A 286 48.09 4.87 0.16
N ALA A 287 49.18 4.60 0.85
CA ALA A 287 50.02 5.60 1.52
C ALA A 287 51.00 6.26 0.53
N SER A 288 50.51 6.60 -0.67
CA SER A 288 51.31 7.25 -1.67
C SER A 288 50.67 8.53 -2.26
N VAL A 289 50.29 9.48 -1.38
CA VAL A 289 50.15 10.90 -1.75
C VAL A 289 50.37 11.75 -0.46
N VAL A 290 51.59 11.75 0.06
CA VAL A 290 52.06 12.84 0.92
C VAL A 290 53.55 12.98 0.62
N ASP A 291 53.85 13.78 -0.40
CA ASP A 291 55.10 14.56 -0.51
C ASP A 291 55.04 15.30 -1.85
N GLU A 292 54.65 16.54 -1.79
CA GLU A 292 55.09 17.65 -2.67
C GLU A 292 54.17 18.87 -2.51
N ILE A 293 54.23 19.52 -1.35
CA ILE A 293 54.06 20.97 -1.28
C ILE A 293 54.87 21.44 -0.07
N ALA A 294 56.18 21.64 -0.29
CA ALA A 294 57.01 22.50 0.49
C ALA A 294 58.18 22.97 -0.39
N GLU A 295 57.94 24.08 -1.10
CA GLU A 295 58.88 25.14 -1.40
C GLU A 295 58.13 26.39 -1.92
#